data_c3128970fc406ef13157c62890e243e8
#
_entry.id   c3128970fc406ef13157c62890e243e8
#
_cell.length_a   1.000
_cell.length_b   1.000
_cell.length_c   1.000
_cell.angle_alpha   90.00
_cell.angle_beta   90.00
_cell.angle_gamma   90.00
#
_symmetry.space_group_name_H-M   'P 1'
#
loop_
_entity.id
_entity.type
_entity.pdbx_description
1 polymer ?
#
loop_
_entity_poly.entity_id
_entity_poly.type
_entity_poly.pdbx_seq_one_letter_code
_entity_poly.pdbx_strand_id
1 'polypeptide(L)'
;VSRHPYVLSLLSQAYQGLKDWDKLLDLLPQLQKHKLLTVEEFEQLQRQVHRNRIVQGNTEPQHLLAIWHKVPKYLQRDAAMIEAYVHNLIKLGDHDAAEDALLRALKQQWSATLVRQYGYVHSVNATRQLARAESWLIAHPEDPQLLLCLGRLSLHEKLWGKARDYFESCYRLQRSPEICAELGRLLTALGEP
;
A
#
# COMPACT_ATOMS: atom_id res chain seq x y z
N VAL A 1 -30.82 0.34 22.42
CA VAL A 1 -30.52 -0.07 23.79
C VAL A 1 -29.14 0.47 24.15
N SER A 2 -29.10 1.45 25.07
CA SER A 2 -27.84 2.04 25.56
C SER A 2 -27.08 0.95 26.33
N ARG A 3 -26.00 0.44 25.77
CA ARG A 3 -25.15 -0.56 26.47
C ARG A 3 -24.33 0.15 27.53
N HIS A 4 -24.20 -0.47 28.71
CA HIS A 4 -23.39 0.07 29.80
C HIS A 4 -21.92 0.26 29.34
N PRO A 5 -21.23 1.35 29.72
CA PRO A 5 -19.85 1.64 29.31
C PRO A 5 -18.89 0.46 29.51
N TYR A 6 -18.97 -0.21 30.63
CA TYR A 6 -18.16 -1.41 30.92
C TYR A 6 -18.37 -2.54 29.90
N VAL A 7 -19.63 -2.78 29.49
CA VAL A 7 -19.94 -3.80 28.46
C VAL A 7 -19.36 -3.42 27.10
N LEU A 8 -19.37 -2.12 26.75
CA LEU A 8 -18.77 -1.64 25.50
C LEU A 8 -17.25 -1.86 25.46
N SER A 9 -16.56 -1.61 26.59
CA SER A 9 -15.13 -1.88 26.72
C SER A 9 -14.81 -3.37 26.57
N LEU A 10 -15.55 -4.25 27.23
CA LEU A 10 -15.38 -5.71 27.11
C LEU A 10 -15.66 -6.19 25.67
N LEU A 11 -16.70 -5.68 25.02
CA LEU A 11 -17.01 -6.02 23.63
C LEU A 11 -15.89 -5.56 22.68
N SER A 12 -15.33 -4.37 22.90
CA SER A 12 -14.19 -3.88 22.12
C SER A 12 -13.01 -4.84 22.22
N GLN A 13 -12.64 -5.26 23.43
CA GLN A 13 -11.55 -6.22 23.65
C GLN A 13 -11.86 -7.59 23.02
N ALA A 14 -13.08 -8.08 23.18
CA ALA A 14 -13.51 -9.35 22.62
C ALA A 14 -13.46 -9.34 21.08
N TYR A 15 -13.97 -8.29 20.44
CA TYR A 15 -13.93 -8.17 18.96
C TYR A 15 -12.51 -8.00 18.43
N GLN A 16 -11.64 -7.30 19.14
CA GLN A 16 -10.22 -7.24 18.81
C GLN A 16 -9.56 -8.63 18.88
N GLY A 17 -9.79 -9.37 19.96
CA GLY A 17 -9.27 -10.73 20.15
C GLY A 17 -9.78 -11.72 19.10
N LEU A 18 -11.05 -11.61 18.72
CA LEU A 18 -11.67 -12.42 17.68
C LEU A 18 -11.35 -11.95 16.25
N LYS A 19 -10.71 -10.79 16.11
CA LYS A 19 -10.44 -10.12 14.81
C LYS A 19 -11.72 -9.85 14.01
N ASP A 20 -12.84 -9.61 14.71
CA ASP A 20 -14.14 -9.27 14.12
C ASP A 20 -14.21 -7.76 13.91
N TRP A 21 -13.52 -7.31 12.84
CA TRP A 21 -13.33 -5.90 12.55
C TRP A 21 -14.62 -5.19 12.12
N ASP A 22 -15.58 -5.93 11.55
CA ASP A 22 -16.88 -5.37 11.17
C ASP A 22 -17.69 -4.98 12.40
N LYS A 23 -17.82 -5.88 13.38
CA LYS A 23 -18.50 -5.57 14.64
C LYS A 23 -17.78 -4.49 15.45
N LEU A 24 -16.44 -4.48 15.37
CA LEU A 24 -15.66 -3.46 16.05
C LEU A 24 -15.86 -2.09 15.39
N LEU A 25 -15.96 -2.02 14.04
CA LEU A 25 -16.30 -0.79 13.32
C LEU A 25 -17.67 -0.24 13.77
N ASP A 26 -18.67 -1.10 13.85
CA ASP A 26 -20.02 -0.72 14.29
C ASP A 26 -20.06 -0.25 15.76
N LEU A 27 -19.08 -0.66 16.56
CA LEU A 27 -18.94 -0.28 17.95
C LEU A 27 -18.26 1.08 18.15
N LEU A 28 -17.38 1.51 17.23
CA LEU A 28 -16.59 2.74 17.33
C LEU A 28 -17.40 3.99 17.71
N PRO A 29 -18.59 4.27 17.10
CA PRO A 29 -19.37 5.45 17.46
C PRO A 29 -19.83 5.46 18.92
N GLN A 30 -20.12 4.28 19.49
CA GLN A 30 -20.53 4.16 20.90
C GLN A 30 -19.33 4.36 21.84
N LEU A 31 -18.16 3.81 21.50
CA LEU A 31 -16.92 4.05 22.26
C LEU A 31 -16.57 5.53 22.32
N GLN A 32 -16.69 6.23 21.19
CA GLN A 32 -16.46 7.67 21.12
C GLN A 32 -17.48 8.48 21.92
N LYS A 33 -18.79 8.17 21.76
CA LYS A 33 -19.88 8.84 22.47
C LYS A 33 -19.72 8.76 23.99
N HIS A 34 -19.32 7.60 24.50
CA HIS A 34 -19.13 7.38 25.92
C HIS A 34 -17.74 7.76 26.45
N LYS A 35 -16.86 8.31 25.58
CA LYS A 35 -15.49 8.73 25.92
C LYS A 35 -14.70 7.64 26.64
N LEU A 36 -14.83 6.39 26.16
CA LEU A 36 -14.18 5.22 26.77
C LEU A 36 -12.71 5.07 26.41
N LEU A 37 -12.25 5.85 25.44
CA LEU A 37 -10.88 5.90 24.95
C LEU A 37 -10.42 7.36 24.91
N THR A 38 -9.13 7.60 25.06
CA THR A 38 -8.53 8.90 24.73
C THR A 38 -8.64 9.17 23.24
N VAL A 39 -8.36 10.37 22.80
CA VAL A 39 -8.39 10.73 21.37
C VAL A 39 -7.38 9.87 20.61
N GLU A 40 -6.18 9.74 21.17
CA GLU A 40 -5.09 8.96 20.55
C GLU A 40 -5.43 7.48 20.44
N GLU A 41 -5.98 6.89 21.51
CA GLU A 41 -6.40 5.48 21.51
C GLU A 41 -7.53 5.22 20.52
N PHE A 42 -8.48 6.15 20.42
CA PHE A 42 -9.57 6.05 19.45
C PHE A 42 -9.06 6.12 18.02
N GLU A 43 -8.16 7.07 17.70
CA GLU A 43 -7.56 7.18 16.36
C GLU A 43 -6.73 5.95 15.99
N GLN A 44 -5.96 5.41 16.94
CA GLN A 44 -5.20 4.18 16.74
C GLN A 44 -6.13 2.98 16.47
N LEU A 45 -7.17 2.82 17.28
CA LEU A 45 -8.15 1.76 17.10
C LEU A 45 -8.87 1.88 15.76
N GLN A 46 -9.30 3.09 15.39
CA GLN A 46 -9.97 3.35 14.12
C GLN A 46 -9.05 3.01 12.94
N ARG A 47 -7.77 3.42 12.98
CA ARG A 47 -6.77 3.07 11.96
C ARG A 47 -6.59 1.56 11.87
N GLN A 48 -6.45 0.88 13.00
CA GLN A 48 -6.31 -0.57 13.05
C GLN A 48 -7.51 -1.30 12.45
N VAL A 49 -8.73 -0.90 12.80
CA VAL A 49 -9.98 -1.49 12.30
C VAL A 49 -10.06 -1.35 10.78
N HIS A 50 -9.89 -0.14 10.25
CA HIS A 50 -9.99 0.08 8.81
C HIS A 50 -8.89 -0.66 8.04
N ARG A 51 -7.65 -0.64 8.54
CA ARG A 51 -6.53 -1.36 7.90
C ARG A 51 -6.78 -2.86 7.84
N ASN A 52 -7.20 -3.46 8.95
CA ASN A 52 -7.45 -4.91 8.99
C ASN A 52 -8.65 -5.32 8.13
N ARG A 53 -9.70 -4.49 8.04
CA ARG A 53 -10.80 -4.72 7.11
C ARG A 53 -10.36 -4.70 5.65
N ILE A 54 -9.48 -3.77 5.27
CA ILE A 54 -8.89 -3.74 3.94
C ILE A 54 -8.11 -5.04 3.69
N VAL A 55 -7.26 -5.46 4.63
CA VAL A 55 -6.45 -6.68 4.51
C VAL A 55 -7.31 -7.94 4.42
N GLN A 56 -8.43 -8.02 5.16
CA GLN A 56 -9.34 -9.16 5.15
C GLN A 56 -10.34 -9.14 3.99
N GLY A 57 -10.70 -7.95 3.49
CA GLY A 57 -11.67 -7.75 2.40
C GLY A 57 -11.20 -8.21 1.02
N ASN A 58 -10.28 -9.15 0.96
CA ASN A 58 -9.50 -9.57 -0.21
C ASN A 58 -10.23 -10.65 -1.05
N THR A 59 -11.52 -10.48 -1.32
CA THR A 59 -12.29 -11.47 -2.09
C THR A 59 -12.65 -10.98 -3.48
N GLU A 60 -13.01 -9.70 -3.62
CA GLU A 60 -13.43 -9.11 -4.91
C GLU A 60 -13.10 -7.60 -4.94
N PRO A 61 -12.73 -7.04 -6.13
CA PRO A 61 -12.41 -5.61 -6.26
C PRO A 61 -13.54 -4.69 -5.81
N GLN A 62 -14.80 -5.02 -6.15
CA GLN A 62 -15.97 -4.22 -5.78
C GLN A 62 -16.19 -4.19 -4.26
N HIS A 63 -15.96 -5.31 -3.58
CA HIS A 63 -16.06 -5.38 -2.13
C HIS A 63 -14.96 -4.55 -1.46
N LEU A 64 -13.72 -4.66 -1.95
CA LEU A 64 -12.60 -3.87 -1.47
C LEU A 64 -12.85 -2.35 -1.66
N LEU A 65 -13.42 -1.95 -2.80
CA LEU A 65 -13.80 -0.57 -3.06
C LEU A 65 -14.88 -0.08 -2.08
N ALA A 66 -15.88 -0.91 -1.77
CA ALA A 66 -16.92 -0.57 -0.79
C ALA A 66 -16.34 -0.40 0.63
N ILE A 67 -15.34 -1.22 1.01
CA ILE A 67 -14.60 -1.05 2.26
C ILE A 67 -13.83 0.28 2.24
N TRP A 68 -13.12 0.58 1.14
CA TRP A 68 -12.34 1.80 0.99
C TRP A 68 -13.19 3.07 1.11
N HIS A 69 -14.37 3.08 0.54
CA HIS A 69 -15.30 4.21 0.62
C HIS A 69 -15.78 4.50 2.07
N LYS A 70 -15.77 3.48 2.95
CA LYS A 70 -16.10 3.65 4.37
C LYS A 70 -14.93 4.14 5.22
N VAL A 71 -13.70 4.15 4.67
CA VAL A 71 -12.52 4.69 5.36
C VAL A 71 -12.67 6.22 5.46
N PRO A 72 -12.47 6.82 6.63
CA PRO A 72 -12.49 8.28 6.80
C PRO A 72 -11.49 8.98 5.87
N LYS A 73 -11.86 10.16 5.35
CA LYS A 73 -11.05 10.91 4.38
C LYS A 73 -9.61 11.17 4.83
N TYR A 74 -9.41 11.43 6.11
CA TYR A 74 -8.07 11.68 6.64
C TYR A 74 -7.20 10.40 6.65
N LEU A 75 -7.80 9.23 6.90
CA LEU A 75 -7.10 7.94 6.79
C LEU A 75 -6.86 7.51 5.34
N GLN A 76 -7.70 7.94 4.40
CA GLN A 76 -7.46 7.70 2.97
C GLN A 76 -6.22 8.45 2.42
N ARG A 77 -5.64 9.37 3.21
CA ARG A 77 -4.39 10.09 2.90
C ARG A 77 -3.18 9.48 3.62
N ASP A 78 -3.40 8.56 4.54
CA ASP A 78 -2.33 7.85 5.26
C ASP A 78 -1.64 6.87 4.33
N ALA A 79 -0.30 6.98 4.20
CA ALA A 79 0.47 6.17 3.27
C ALA A 79 0.35 4.66 3.57
N ALA A 80 0.32 4.26 4.85
CA ALA A 80 0.18 2.85 5.24
C ALA A 80 -1.22 2.29 4.91
N MET A 81 -2.24 3.15 4.96
CA MET A 81 -3.60 2.78 4.57
C MET A 81 -3.71 2.60 3.05
N ILE A 82 -3.13 3.53 2.29
CA ILE A 82 -3.08 3.46 0.82
C ILE A 82 -2.27 2.22 0.40
N GLU A 83 -1.14 1.97 1.06
CA GLU A 83 -0.32 0.78 0.81
C GLU A 83 -1.12 -0.51 0.96
N ALA A 84 -1.86 -0.66 2.06
CA ALA A 84 -2.69 -1.83 2.28
C ALA A 84 -3.78 -1.99 1.21
N TYR A 85 -4.43 -0.89 0.83
CA TYR A 85 -5.46 -0.88 -0.21
C TYR A 85 -4.90 -1.27 -1.58
N VAL A 86 -3.82 -0.62 -2.01
CA VAL A 86 -3.15 -0.89 -3.29
C VAL A 86 -2.59 -2.30 -3.36
N HIS A 87 -1.98 -2.79 -2.27
CA HIS A 87 -1.48 -4.16 -2.21
C HIS A 87 -2.58 -5.19 -2.49
N ASN A 88 -3.78 -4.97 -1.95
CA ASN A 88 -4.91 -5.85 -2.21
C ASN A 88 -5.47 -5.68 -3.62
N LEU A 89 -5.52 -4.48 -4.18
CA LEU A 89 -5.90 -4.27 -5.58
C LEU A 89 -4.97 -5.04 -6.53
N ILE A 90 -3.66 -4.95 -6.31
CA ILE A 90 -2.67 -5.70 -7.09
C ILE A 90 -2.91 -7.22 -6.98
N LYS A 91 -3.14 -7.73 -5.77
CA LYS A 91 -3.46 -9.15 -5.55
C LYS A 91 -4.73 -9.62 -6.26
N LEU A 92 -5.72 -8.74 -6.35
CA LEU A 92 -6.98 -9.01 -7.05
C LEU A 92 -6.88 -8.81 -8.58
N GLY A 93 -5.72 -8.35 -9.08
CA GLY A 93 -5.49 -8.08 -10.49
C GLY A 93 -6.09 -6.76 -10.99
N ASP A 94 -6.61 -5.91 -10.09
CA ASP A 94 -7.13 -4.59 -10.46
C ASP A 94 -6.00 -3.56 -10.50
N HIS A 95 -5.14 -3.71 -11.50
CA HIS A 95 -3.96 -2.87 -11.68
C HIS A 95 -4.31 -1.43 -12.07
N ASP A 96 -5.41 -1.20 -12.75
CA ASP A 96 -5.84 0.15 -13.17
C ASP A 96 -6.27 0.96 -11.93
N ALA A 97 -7.08 0.38 -11.04
CA ALA A 97 -7.45 1.04 -9.79
C ALA A 97 -6.23 1.25 -8.87
N ALA A 98 -5.28 0.30 -8.87
CA ALA A 98 -4.04 0.42 -8.11
C ALA A 98 -3.17 1.58 -8.63
N GLU A 99 -2.98 1.70 -9.95
CA GLU A 99 -2.26 2.81 -10.59
C GLU A 99 -2.89 4.15 -10.22
N ASP A 100 -4.19 4.27 -10.41
CA ASP A 100 -4.95 5.49 -10.11
C ASP A 100 -4.83 5.92 -8.64
N ALA A 101 -4.91 4.97 -7.71
CA ALA A 101 -4.78 5.26 -6.28
C ALA A 101 -3.37 5.75 -5.93
N LEU A 102 -2.34 5.09 -6.46
CA LEU A 102 -0.94 5.48 -6.26
C LEU A 102 -0.63 6.86 -6.85
N LEU A 103 -1.07 7.12 -8.07
CA LEU A 103 -0.82 8.42 -8.72
C LEU A 103 -1.48 9.57 -8.00
N ARG A 104 -2.71 9.39 -7.52
CA ARG A 104 -3.39 10.41 -6.70
C ARG A 104 -2.66 10.68 -5.40
N ALA A 105 -2.17 9.63 -4.73
CA ALA A 105 -1.43 9.77 -3.48
C ALA A 105 -0.07 10.44 -3.69
N LEU A 106 0.72 9.99 -4.66
CA LEU A 106 2.05 10.53 -4.97
C LEU A 106 2.01 11.97 -5.46
N LYS A 107 0.92 12.39 -6.12
CA LYS A 107 0.70 13.79 -6.50
C LYS A 107 0.50 14.70 -5.27
N GLN A 108 -0.08 14.17 -4.19
CA GLN A 108 -0.30 14.95 -2.96
C GLN A 108 0.95 14.97 -2.09
N GLN A 109 1.59 13.84 -1.93
CA GLN A 109 2.78 13.69 -1.10
C GLN A 109 3.65 12.56 -1.62
N TRP A 110 4.95 12.83 -1.81
CA TRP A 110 5.91 11.80 -2.15
C TRP A 110 6.04 10.77 -1.03
N SER A 111 6.04 9.50 -1.39
CA SER A 111 6.21 8.39 -0.46
C SER A 111 7.01 7.28 -1.13
N ALA A 112 8.19 7.01 -0.62
CA ALA A 112 9.07 5.95 -1.09
C ALA A 112 8.38 4.57 -1.09
N THR A 113 7.56 4.28 -0.06
CA THR A 113 6.79 3.03 0.03
C THR A 113 5.77 2.89 -1.11
N LEU A 114 5.06 3.97 -1.43
CA LEU A 114 4.06 3.96 -2.50
C LEU A 114 4.73 3.88 -3.89
N VAL A 115 5.87 4.55 -4.07
CA VAL A 115 6.68 4.43 -5.29
C VAL A 115 7.16 2.99 -5.49
N ARG A 116 7.64 2.35 -4.44
CA ARG A 116 8.02 0.92 -4.48
C ARG A 116 6.85 0.04 -4.93
N GLN A 117 5.64 0.31 -4.44
CA GLN A 117 4.44 -0.43 -4.87
C GLN A 117 4.06 -0.16 -6.33
N TYR A 118 4.33 1.04 -6.84
CA TYR A 118 4.08 1.37 -8.23
C TYR A 118 4.85 0.46 -9.19
N GLY A 119 6.03 -0.02 -8.79
CA GLY A 119 6.82 -1.01 -9.54
C GLY A 119 6.22 -2.41 -9.63
N TYR A 120 5.16 -2.72 -8.86
CA TYR A 120 4.43 -3.99 -8.95
C TYR A 120 3.12 -3.87 -9.74
N VAL A 121 2.75 -2.67 -10.14
CA VAL A 121 1.56 -2.45 -10.96
C VAL A 121 1.86 -2.78 -12.41
N HIS A 122 0.99 -3.55 -13.03
CA HIS A 122 1.07 -3.90 -14.45
C HIS A 122 0.00 -3.11 -15.22
N SER A 123 0.34 -1.84 -15.53
CA SER A 123 -0.55 -0.96 -16.30
C SER A 123 -0.80 -1.51 -17.70
N VAL A 124 -1.98 -1.27 -18.24
CA VAL A 124 -2.31 -1.58 -19.64
C VAL A 124 -1.35 -0.89 -20.62
N ASN A 125 -0.81 0.27 -20.26
CA ASN A 125 0.22 0.98 -21.02
C ASN A 125 1.52 1.07 -20.24
N ALA A 126 2.29 -0.02 -20.25
CA ALA A 126 3.53 -0.16 -19.51
C ALA A 126 4.60 0.86 -19.94
N THR A 127 4.68 1.19 -21.23
CA THR A 127 5.60 2.23 -21.74
C THR A 127 5.29 3.60 -21.16
N ARG A 128 4.00 3.97 -21.07
CA ARG A 128 3.57 5.23 -20.44
C ARG A 128 3.82 5.21 -18.93
N GLN A 129 3.60 4.08 -18.30
CA GLN A 129 3.87 3.89 -16.88
C GLN A 129 5.37 4.11 -16.56
N LEU A 130 6.26 3.49 -17.34
CA LEU A 130 7.71 3.67 -17.20
C LEU A 130 8.13 5.13 -17.43
N ALA A 131 7.68 5.75 -18.52
CA ALA A 131 8.01 7.14 -18.83
C ALA A 131 7.57 8.11 -17.73
N ARG A 132 6.41 7.86 -17.11
CA ARG A 132 5.93 8.65 -15.97
C ARG A 132 6.84 8.46 -14.75
N ALA A 133 7.20 7.24 -14.41
CA ALA A 133 8.10 6.97 -13.29
C ALA A 133 9.49 7.58 -13.53
N GLU A 134 10.00 7.57 -14.76
CA GLU A 134 11.26 8.23 -15.14
C GLU A 134 11.21 9.74 -14.94
N SER A 135 10.06 10.38 -15.17
CA SER A 135 9.93 11.82 -14.93
C SER A 135 10.13 12.20 -13.45
N TRP A 136 9.92 11.29 -12.52
CA TRP A 136 10.14 11.52 -11.08
C TRP A 136 11.62 11.60 -10.72
N LEU A 137 12.53 11.07 -11.54
CA LEU A 137 13.98 11.18 -11.32
C LEU A 137 14.47 12.62 -11.27
N ILE A 138 13.77 13.56 -11.91
CA ILE A 138 14.12 15.00 -11.87
C ILE A 138 14.08 15.53 -10.43
N ALA A 139 13.07 15.13 -9.65
CA ALA A 139 12.89 15.56 -8.28
C ALA A 139 13.53 14.61 -7.24
N HIS A 140 13.70 13.33 -7.59
CA HIS A 140 14.16 12.27 -6.69
C HIS A 140 15.24 11.38 -7.34
N PRO A 141 16.39 11.95 -7.78
CA PRO A 141 17.39 11.21 -8.58
C PRO A 141 18.09 10.09 -7.79
N GLU A 142 18.17 10.20 -6.47
CA GLU A 142 18.88 9.26 -5.58
C GLU A 142 17.92 8.52 -4.63
N ASP A 143 16.63 8.41 -4.99
CA ASP A 143 15.67 7.62 -4.19
C ASP A 143 15.80 6.12 -4.55
N PRO A 144 16.31 5.26 -3.64
CA PRO A 144 16.50 3.84 -3.92
C PRO A 144 15.20 3.13 -4.26
N GLN A 145 14.06 3.56 -3.70
CA GLN A 145 12.77 2.94 -3.98
C GLN A 145 12.25 3.31 -5.37
N LEU A 146 12.57 4.51 -5.85
CA LEU A 146 12.29 4.90 -7.23
C LEU A 146 13.15 4.11 -8.21
N LEU A 147 14.45 3.96 -7.94
CA LEU A 147 15.33 3.17 -8.80
C LEU A 147 14.91 1.69 -8.84
N LEU A 148 14.50 1.13 -7.71
CA LEU A 148 13.96 -0.23 -7.66
C LEU A 148 12.66 -0.36 -8.48
N CYS A 149 11.77 0.61 -8.36
CA CYS A 149 10.55 0.71 -9.16
C CYS A 149 10.86 0.74 -10.65
N LEU A 150 11.76 1.62 -11.09
CA LEU A 150 12.18 1.78 -12.49
C LEU A 150 12.82 0.51 -13.04
N GLY A 151 13.63 -0.17 -12.25
CA GLY A 151 14.19 -1.47 -12.61
C GLY A 151 13.11 -2.51 -12.92
N ARG A 152 12.08 -2.61 -12.06
CA ARG A 152 10.94 -3.53 -12.26
C ARG A 152 10.11 -3.18 -13.48
N LEU A 153 9.78 -1.91 -13.68
CA LEU A 153 9.03 -1.46 -14.85
C LEU A 153 9.81 -1.70 -16.14
N SER A 154 11.13 -1.50 -16.11
CA SER A 154 12.00 -1.79 -17.25
C SER A 154 12.06 -3.30 -17.56
N LEU A 155 12.08 -4.15 -16.52
CA LEU A 155 11.98 -5.61 -16.70
C LEU A 155 10.66 -6.01 -17.36
N HIS A 156 9.55 -5.43 -16.94
CA HIS A 156 8.24 -5.70 -17.50
C HIS A 156 8.18 -5.34 -18.99
N GLU A 157 8.83 -4.26 -19.39
CA GLU A 157 8.98 -3.83 -20.79
C GLU A 157 10.11 -4.58 -21.53
N LYS A 158 10.77 -5.57 -20.91
CA LYS A 158 11.89 -6.34 -21.47
C LYS A 158 13.10 -5.47 -21.86
N LEU A 159 13.25 -4.33 -21.21
CA LEU A 159 14.39 -3.42 -21.38
C LEU A 159 15.51 -3.82 -20.42
N TRP A 160 16.11 -4.98 -20.67
CA TRP A 160 17.04 -5.67 -19.76
C TRP A 160 18.24 -4.80 -19.34
N GLY A 161 18.89 -4.11 -20.31
CA GLY A 161 20.02 -3.23 -20.01
C GLY A 161 19.61 -2.08 -19.10
N LYS A 162 18.46 -1.45 -19.37
CA LYS A 162 17.94 -0.36 -18.56
C LYS A 162 17.55 -0.83 -17.16
N ALA A 163 16.95 -2.02 -17.04
CA ALA A 163 16.64 -2.63 -15.77
C ALA A 163 17.89 -2.87 -14.92
N ARG A 164 18.96 -3.38 -15.56
CA ARG A 164 20.26 -3.59 -14.91
C ARG A 164 20.83 -2.28 -14.36
N ASP A 165 20.88 -1.24 -15.19
CA ASP A 165 21.41 0.07 -14.78
C ASP A 165 20.69 0.66 -13.57
N TYR A 166 19.35 0.54 -13.53
CA TYR A 166 18.55 0.99 -12.40
C TYR A 166 18.79 0.16 -11.14
N PHE A 167 18.83 -1.18 -11.24
CA PHE A 167 19.09 -2.03 -10.09
C PHE A 167 20.52 -1.88 -9.55
N GLU A 168 21.53 -1.75 -10.41
CA GLU A 168 22.90 -1.48 -9.99
C GLU A 168 23.02 -0.11 -9.31
N SER A 169 22.35 0.91 -9.84
CA SER A 169 22.30 2.23 -9.21
C SER A 169 21.62 2.17 -7.85
N CYS A 170 20.50 1.45 -7.74
CA CYS A 170 19.82 1.20 -6.49
C CYS A 170 20.73 0.47 -5.48
N TYR A 171 21.44 -0.57 -5.91
CA TYR A 171 22.36 -1.36 -5.08
C TYR A 171 23.53 -0.51 -4.53
N ARG A 172 24.03 0.44 -5.32
CA ARG A 172 25.10 1.37 -4.87
C ARG A 172 24.61 2.29 -3.75
N LEU A 173 23.36 2.73 -3.81
CA LEU A 173 22.78 3.62 -2.80
C LEU A 173 22.33 2.87 -1.55
N GLN A 174 21.69 1.72 -1.74
CA GLN A 174 21.14 0.92 -0.65
C GLN A 174 21.26 -0.57 -0.97
N ARG A 175 22.07 -1.27 -0.19
CA ARG A 175 22.14 -2.72 -0.27
C ARG A 175 21.00 -3.35 0.53
N SER A 176 20.13 -4.09 -0.16
CA SER A 176 19.05 -4.83 0.49
C SER A 176 18.90 -6.22 -0.14
N PRO A 177 18.39 -7.21 0.61
CA PRO A 177 18.12 -8.54 0.06
C PRO A 177 17.20 -8.52 -1.15
N GLU A 178 16.27 -7.58 -1.19
CA GLU A 178 15.33 -7.41 -2.29
C GLU A 178 16.01 -7.01 -3.59
N ILE A 179 16.91 -6.03 -3.54
CA ILE A 179 17.69 -5.58 -4.70
C ILE A 179 18.62 -6.70 -5.20
N CYS A 180 19.26 -7.41 -4.27
CA CYS A 180 20.09 -8.56 -4.63
C CYS A 180 19.28 -9.65 -5.34
N ALA A 181 18.04 -9.90 -4.88
CA ALA A 181 17.16 -10.88 -5.51
C ALA A 181 16.70 -10.45 -6.91
N GLU A 182 16.41 -9.15 -7.12
CA GLU A 182 16.06 -8.62 -8.45
C GLU A 182 17.26 -8.72 -9.42
N LEU A 183 18.45 -8.30 -8.99
CA LEU A 183 19.68 -8.44 -9.78
C LEU A 183 19.99 -9.89 -10.10
N GLY A 184 19.93 -10.79 -9.11
CA GLY A 184 20.18 -12.22 -9.32
C GLY A 184 19.21 -12.83 -10.32
N ARG A 185 17.94 -12.50 -10.28
CA ARG A 185 16.93 -12.94 -11.26
C ARG A 185 17.24 -12.42 -12.66
N LEU A 186 17.60 -11.13 -12.77
CA LEU A 186 17.96 -10.52 -14.05
C LEU A 186 19.20 -11.18 -14.65
N LEU A 187 20.30 -11.30 -13.88
CA LEU A 187 21.56 -11.91 -14.37
C LEU A 187 21.35 -13.36 -14.77
N THR A 188 20.60 -14.14 -14.00
CA THR A 188 20.23 -15.51 -14.37
C THR A 188 19.45 -15.56 -15.68
N ALA A 189 18.51 -14.66 -15.89
CA ALA A 189 17.72 -14.57 -17.13
C ALA A 189 18.57 -14.18 -18.35
N LEU A 190 19.67 -13.43 -18.13
CA LEU A 190 20.64 -13.07 -19.17
C LEU A 190 21.72 -14.13 -19.40
N GLY A 191 21.75 -15.19 -18.60
CA GLY A 191 22.79 -16.24 -18.66
C GLY A 191 24.14 -15.78 -18.11
N GLU A 192 24.17 -14.71 -17.33
CA GLU A 192 25.36 -14.22 -16.63
C GLU A 192 25.42 -14.86 -15.22
N PRO A 193 26.55 -15.44 -14.79
CA PRO A 193 26.70 -16.06 -13.47
C PRO A 193 26.76 -15.06 -12.31
#